data_b3e99ae07fca3331dfab317e7405db47
#
_entry.id   b3e99ae07fca3331dfab317e7405db47
#
_cell.length_a   1.000
_cell.length_b   1.000
_cell.length_c   1.000
_cell.angle_alpha   90.00
_cell.angle_beta   90.00
_cell.angle_gamma   90.00
#
_symmetry.space_group_name_H-M   'P 1'
#
loop_
_entity.id
_entity.type
_entity.pdbx_description
1 polymer ?
#
loop_
_entity_poly.entity_id
_entity_poly.type
_entity_poly.pdbx_seq_one_letter_code
_entity_poly.pdbx_strand_id
1 'polypeptide(L)'
;MRILFANIGWMEHYKGNCDADMIVVGGGAAGMTAALYAQRNGRSALVIEKNGFGGQITHSPKVENYPGTLQMSGNEFAEKMLDQILAQGAEIEFENVISVEDRGDVKVVRTEEGGEYEAGAVILATGVKHRMLGLEGEDELVGEGISFCAVCDGDFYTGRRVCVAGGGNSALQEAILLSEKCSEVIMLQDMDFFTGEQKLQDVLFAKSNVKSFTGVGIVGFDAVGNELHGVVIEDKKSGEQRTIPCDGLFVAIGLIPENER
;
A
#
# COMPACT_ATOMS: atom_id res chain seq x y z
N MET A 1 -12.55 1.87 -4.53
CA MET A 1 -12.51 2.73 -3.33
C MET A 1 -13.60 3.79 -3.46
N ARG A 2 -14.70 3.68 -2.74
CA ARG A 2 -15.71 4.75 -2.64
C ARG A 2 -15.40 5.54 -1.39
N ILE A 3 -14.85 6.74 -1.55
CA ILE A 3 -14.78 7.73 -0.48
C ILE A 3 -16.20 8.28 -0.37
N LEU A 4 -16.93 7.90 0.67
CA LEU A 4 -18.20 8.55 1.02
C LEU A 4 -17.83 9.89 1.66
N PHE A 5 -17.86 10.95 0.86
CA PHE A 5 -17.96 12.30 1.41
C PHE A 5 -19.37 12.44 1.99
N ALA A 6 -19.52 12.27 3.28
CA ALA A 6 -20.72 12.74 3.94
C ALA A 6 -20.80 14.25 3.74
N ASN A 7 -21.98 14.72 3.34
CA ASN A 7 -22.25 16.11 2.99
C ASN A 7 -21.91 17.01 4.18
N ILE A 8 -20.83 17.78 4.11
CA ILE A 8 -20.29 18.62 5.19
C ILE A 8 -21.32 19.63 5.75
N GLY A 9 -22.39 19.90 5.00
CA GLY A 9 -23.46 20.82 5.41
C GLY A 9 -24.32 20.38 6.61
N TRP A 10 -24.26 19.11 7.02
CA TRP A 10 -25.05 18.59 8.15
C TRP A 10 -24.35 18.70 9.50
N MET A 11 -23.04 19.00 9.52
CA MET A 11 -22.24 19.05 10.76
C MET A 11 -22.42 20.33 11.59
N GLU A 12 -23.16 21.33 11.10
CA GLU A 12 -23.37 22.60 11.84
C GLU A 12 -24.25 22.48 13.07
N HIS A 13 -24.95 21.38 13.29
CA HIS A 13 -25.98 21.26 14.32
C HIS A 13 -25.79 20.15 15.35
N TYR A 14 -24.73 19.33 15.23
CA TYR A 14 -24.50 18.28 16.20
C TYR A 14 -23.80 18.80 17.45
N LYS A 15 -24.57 19.01 18.53
CA LYS A 15 -24.11 19.32 19.91
C LYS A 15 -24.46 18.15 20.84
N GLY A 16 -24.05 16.93 20.45
CA GLY A 16 -24.18 15.74 21.28
C GLY A 16 -22.97 15.55 22.19
N ASN A 17 -23.15 14.74 23.24
CA ASN A 17 -22.07 14.27 24.11
C ASN A 17 -21.34 13.08 23.40
N CYS A 18 -20.67 13.33 22.28
CA CYS A 18 -19.80 12.34 21.65
C CYS A 18 -18.36 12.54 22.11
N ASP A 19 -17.54 11.49 22.01
CA ASP A 19 -16.12 11.52 22.33
C ASP A 19 -15.35 12.43 21.36
N ALA A 20 -15.79 12.48 20.09
CA ALA A 20 -15.26 13.40 19.08
C ALA A 20 -16.33 13.81 18.06
N ASP A 21 -16.12 14.92 17.33
CA ASP A 21 -16.95 15.25 16.16
C ASP A 21 -16.74 14.21 15.05
N MET A 22 -15.52 13.69 14.93
CA MET A 22 -15.11 12.73 13.89
C MET A 22 -14.18 11.67 14.44
N ILE A 23 -14.48 10.41 14.16
CA ILE A 23 -13.52 9.30 14.34
C ILE A 23 -12.95 8.91 13.00
N VAL A 24 -11.62 8.75 12.94
CA VAL A 24 -10.89 8.28 11.77
C VAL A 24 -10.32 6.90 12.08
N VAL A 25 -10.74 5.90 11.34
CA VAL A 25 -10.25 4.52 11.48
C VAL A 25 -9.11 4.31 10.50
N GLY A 26 -7.89 4.20 11.03
CA GLY A 26 -6.65 4.02 10.30
C GLY A 26 -5.76 5.26 10.30
N GLY A 27 -4.54 5.11 10.82
CA GLY A 27 -3.51 6.14 11.00
C GLY A 27 -2.53 6.26 9.83
N GLY A 28 -2.91 5.83 8.63
CA GLY A 28 -2.12 6.06 7.41
C GLY A 28 -2.19 7.51 6.93
N ALA A 29 -1.47 7.84 5.86
CA ALA A 29 -1.44 9.19 5.29
C ALA A 29 -2.84 9.77 5.00
N ALA A 30 -3.77 8.94 4.54
CA ALA A 30 -5.15 9.37 4.28
C ALA A 30 -5.90 9.73 5.57
N GLY A 31 -5.80 8.88 6.60
CA GLY A 31 -6.46 9.12 7.88
C GLY A 31 -5.88 10.32 8.62
N MET A 32 -4.57 10.43 8.70
CA MET A 32 -3.91 11.59 9.30
C MET A 32 -4.26 12.89 8.56
N THR A 33 -4.35 12.85 7.23
CA THR A 33 -4.81 14.02 6.46
C THR A 33 -6.25 14.38 6.80
N ALA A 34 -7.15 13.40 6.92
CA ALA A 34 -8.54 13.65 7.31
C ALA A 34 -8.63 14.29 8.70
N ALA A 35 -7.89 13.76 9.69
CA ALA A 35 -7.84 14.31 11.04
C ALA A 35 -7.29 15.74 11.04
N LEU A 36 -6.20 16.01 10.31
CA LEU A 36 -5.63 17.34 10.17
C LEU A 36 -6.68 18.36 9.68
N TYR A 37 -7.41 18.02 8.64
CA TYR A 37 -8.39 18.95 8.08
C TYR A 37 -9.66 19.06 8.94
N ALA A 38 -10.05 18.03 9.68
CA ALA A 38 -11.10 18.13 10.69
C ALA A 38 -10.73 19.17 11.75
N GLN A 39 -9.54 19.06 12.35
CA GLN A 39 -9.05 20.01 13.35
C GLN A 39 -8.94 21.44 12.80
N ARG A 40 -8.41 21.62 11.60
CA ARG A 40 -8.33 22.92 10.94
C ARG A 40 -9.69 23.58 10.67
N ASN A 41 -10.74 22.77 10.57
CA ASN A 41 -12.13 23.23 10.44
C ASN A 41 -12.85 23.35 11.81
N GLY A 42 -12.12 23.30 12.93
CA GLY A 42 -12.67 23.45 14.28
C GLY A 42 -13.50 22.25 14.73
N ARG A 43 -13.20 21.03 14.20
CA ARG A 43 -13.84 19.79 14.62
C ARG A 43 -12.84 18.92 15.34
N SER A 44 -13.24 18.35 16.48
CA SER A 44 -12.44 17.38 17.19
C SER A 44 -12.30 16.09 16.36
N ALA A 45 -11.12 15.49 16.37
CA ALA A 45 -10.85 14.25 15.67
C ALA A 45 -10.12 13.25 16.58
N LEU A 46 -10.63 12.02 16.65
CA LEU A 46 -9.98 10.87 17.26
C LEU A 46 -9.52 9.93 16.12
N VAL A 47 -8.24 9.61 16.08
CA VAL A 47 -7.68 8.65 15.12
C VAL A 47 -7.41 7.34 15.84
N ILE A 48 -8.02 6.25 15.40
CA ILE A 48 -7.81 4.91 15.96
C ILE A 48 -6.99 4.09 14.97
N GLU A 49 -5.81 3.64 15.40
CA GLU A 49 -4.85 2.87 14.59
C GLU A 49 -4.43 1.60 15.33
N LYS A 50 -4.49 0.46 14.66
CA LYS A 50 -4.22 -0.85 15.28
C LYS A 50 -2.75 -1.17 15.52
N ASN A 51 -1.84 -0.64 14.68
CA ASN A 51 -0.42 -1.00 14.69
C ASN A 51 0.45 0.24 14.95
N GLY A 52 0.75 0.97 13.86
CA GLY A 52 1.61 2.15 13.90
C GLY A 52 1.20 3.16 12.85
N PHE A 53 1.39 4.43 13.19
CA PHE A 53 1.05 5.52 12.28
C PHE A 53 1.94 5.54 11.05
N GLY A 54 1.33 5.86 9.89
CA GLY A 54 1.99 5.98 8.60
C GLY A 54 1.43 5.01 7.56
N GLY A 55 1.06 3.78 7.95
CA GLY A 55 0.57 2.77 7.02
C GLY A 55 1.64 2.40 5.98
N GLN A 56 1.24 2.18 4.72
CA GLN A 56 2.13 1.68 3.66
C GLN A 56 3.38 2.53 3.40
N ILE A 57 3.35 3.83 3.67
CA ILE A 57 4.51 4.70 3.40
C ILE A 57 5.73 4.33 4.25
N THR A 58 5.53 3.73 5.42
CA THR A 58 6.62 3.36 6.33
C THR A 58 7.55 2.30 5.74
N HIS A 59 7.09 1.52 4.76
CA HIS A 59 7.91 0.54 4.04
C HIS A 59 8.85 1.17 2.99
N SER A 60 8.66 2.46 2.67
CA SER A 60 9.51 3.14 1.69
C SER A 60 10.80 3.62 2.36
N PRO A 61 11.96 3.10 1.98
CA PRO A 61 13.25 3.57 2.53
C PRO A 61 13.53 5.02 2.13
N LYS A 62 12.92 5.48 1.02
CA LYS A 62 13.17 6.79 0.43
C LYS A 62 11.93 7.33 -0.27
N VAL A 63 11.53 8.56 0.09
CA VAL A 63 10.44 9.32 -0.52
C VAL A 63 11.02 10.57 -1.15
N GLU A 64 11.00 10.67 -2.49
CA GLU A 64 11.53 11.81 -3.27
C GLU A 64 10.46 12.48 -4.15
N ASN A 65 9.25 11.93 -4.17
CA ASN A 65 8.15 12.37 -5.00
C ASN A 65 7.05 13.14 -4.23
N TYR A 66 7.34 13.56 -3.01
CA TYR A 66 6.42 14.39 -2.23
C TYR A 66 6.83 15.88 -2.32
N PRO A 67 5.98 16.76 -2.90
CA PRO A 67 6.30 18.18 -3.05
C PRO A 67 6.57 18.85 -1.70
N GLY A 68 7.64 19.66 -1.65
CA GLY A 68 8.05 20.39 -0.44
C GLY A 68 9.18 19.72 0.34
N THR A 69 9.62 18.54 -0.09
CA THR A 69 10.83 17.89 0.42
C THR A 69 11.67 17.35 -0.73
N LEU A 70 13.00 17.38 -0.58
CA LEU A 70 13.89 16.76 -1.57
C LEU A 70 13.96 15.25 -1.39
N GLN A 71 14.05 14.82 -0.13
CA GLN A 71 14.14 13.41 0.24
C GLN A 71 13.84 13.25 1.73
N MET A 72 13.17 12.16 2.08
CA MET A 72 13.01 11.66 3.45
C MET A 72 12.71 10.16 3.41
N SER A 73 12.84 9.45 4.53
CA SER A 73 12.30 8.09 4.66
C SER A 73 10.77 8.11 4.84
N GLY A 74 10.12 6.98 4.58
CA GLY A 74 8.68 6.84 4.83
C GLY A 74 8.34 6.98 6.32
N ASN A 75 9.23 6.54 7.21
CA ASN A 75 9.07 6.72 8.65
C ASN A 75 9.15 8.20 9.04
N GLU A 76 10.15 8.94 8.55
CA GLU A 76 10.23 10.40 8.77
C GLU A 76 9.01 11.15 8.22
N PHE A 77 8.46 10.69 7.10
CA PHE A 77 7.23 11.24 6.56
C PHE A 77 6.05 11.01 7.51
N ALA A 78 5.89 9.76 7.99
CA ALA A 78 4.83 9.38 8.91
C ALA A 78 4.92 10.14 10.24
N GLU A 79 6.12 10.25 10.82
CA GLU A 79 6.38 11.02 12.06
C GLU A 79 5.98 12.49 11.90
N LYS A 80 6.38 13.14 10.81
CA LYS A 80 6.01 14.55 10.54
C LYS A 80 4.50 14.74 10.40
N MET A 81 3.79 13.79 9.79
CA MET A 81 2.33 13.85 9.71
C MET A 81 1.68 13.66 11.08
N LEU A 82 2.18 12.71 11.88
CA LEU A 82 1.69 12.45 13.22
C LEU A 82 1.89 13.69 14.13
N ASP A 83 3.09 14.26 14.14
CA ASP A 83 3.39 15.48 14.87
C ASP A 83 2.46 16.63 14.46
N GLN A 84 2.16 16.73 13.17
CA GLN A 84 1.30 17.77 12.64
C GLN A 84 -0.15 17.65 13.14
N ILE A 85 -0.72 16.44 13.17
CA ILE A 85 -2.08 16.24 13.68
C ILE A 85 -2.16 16.43 15.19
N LEU A 86 -1.17 15.96 15.94
CA LEU A 86 -1.08 16.16 17.39
C LEU A 86 -0.96 17.63 17.75
N ALA A 87 -0.11 18.39 17.03
CA ALA A 87 0.03 19.84 17.22
C ALA A 87 -1.27 20.61 16.92
N GLN A 88 -2.20 20.06 16.14
CA GLN A 88 -3.53 20.63 15.90
C GLN A 88 -4.58 20.14 16.92
N GLY A 89 -4.22 19.25 17.84
CA GLY A 89 -5.09 18.76 18.91
C GLY A 89 -5.90 17.51 18.56
N ALA A 90 -5.49 16.75 17.52
CA ALA A 90 -6.09 15.44 17.28
C ALA A 90 -5.72 14.46 18.40
N GLU A 91 -6.68 13.67 18.82
CA GLU A 91 -6.47 12.57 19.76
C GLU A 91 -6.17 11.30 19.00
N ILE A 92 -5.41 10.38 19.63
CA ILE A 92 -5.03 9.11 19.04
C ILE A 92 -5.26 7.96 20.02
N GLU A 93 -5.72 6.82 19.49
CA GLU A 93 -5.82 5.57 20.25
C GLU A 93 -5.18 4.44 19.44
N PHE A 94 -4.48 3.56 20.17
CA PHE A 94 -3.85 2.35 19.60
C PHE A 94 -4.73 1.15 19.87
N GLU A 95 -5.76 0.96 19.06
CA GLU A 95 -6.74 -0.09 19.21
C GLU A 95 -7.17 -0.66 17.86
N ASN A 96 -7.63 -1.91 17.87
CA ASN A 96 -8.13 -2.58 16.68
C ASN A 96 -9.65 -2.41 16.55
N VAL A 97 -10.12 -1.58 15.61
CA VAL A 97 -11.55 -1.40 15.36
C VAL A 97 -12.15 -2.68 14.77
N ILE A 98 -13.16 -3.24 15.41
CA ILE A 98 -13.86 -4.45 14.99
C ILE A 98 -15.25 -4.18 14.41
N SER A 99 -15.87 -3.03 14.73
CA SER A 99 -17.16 -2.69 14.14
C SER A 99 -17.41 -1.19 14.14
N VAL A 100 -18.21 -0.75 13.16
CA VAL A 100 -18.77 0.59 13.08
C VAL A 100 -20.28 0.45 12.90
N GLU A 101 -21.05 1.02 13.83
CA GLU A 101 -22.52 0.99 13.83
C GLU A 101 -23.06 2.38 13.52
N ASP A 102 -23.95 2.47 12.56
CA ASP A 102 -24.67 3.71 12.24
C ASP A 102 -25.99 3.79 13.05
N ARG A 103 -26.05 4.70 14.02
CA ARG A 103 -27.25 4.98 14.81
C ARG A 103 -27.94 6.29 14.41
N GLY A 104 -27.80 6.69 13.16
CA GLY A 104 -28.36 7.93 12.62
C GLY A 104 -27.43 9.12 12.88
N ASP A 105 -27.75 9.99 13.82
CA ASP A 105 -26.93 11.17 14.13
C ASP A 105 -25.62 10.82 14.84
N VAL A 106 -25.54 9.64 15.45
CA VAL A 106 -24.35 9.12 16.14
C VAL A 106 -23.84 7.88 15.44
N LYS A 107 -22.55 7.78 15.29
CA LYS A 107 -21.82 6.58 14.85
C LYS A 107 -21.08 6.01 16.06
N VAL A 108 -21.14 4.70 16.22
CA VAL A 108 -20.48 4.01 17.33
C VAL A 108 -19.38 3.13 16.76
N VAL A 109 -18.15 3.33 17.21
CA VAL A 109 -16.98 2.55 16.86
C VAL A 109 -16.60 1.67 18.04
N ARG A 110 -16.45 0.35 17.82
CA ARG A 110 -16.02 -0.61 18.83
C ARG A 110 -14.69 -1.22 18.47
N THR A 111 -13.89 -1.47 19.50
CA THR A 111 -12.57 -2.05 19.37
C THR A 111 -12.49 -3.43 20.02
N GLU A 112 -11.47 -4.19 19.63
CA GLU A 112 -11.20 -5.52 20.15
C GLU A 112 -10.83 -5.49 21.64
N GLU A 113 -10.21 -4.40 22.07
CA GLU A 113 -9.79 -4.14 23.44
C GLU A 113 -10.96 -3.75 24.36
N GLY A 114 -12.16 -3.59 23.77
CA GLY A 114 -13.40 -3.30 24.50
C GLY A 114 -13.73 -1.80 24.56
N GLY A 115 -13.03 -0.96 23.83
CA GLY A 115 -13.37 0.46 23.66
C GLY A 115 -14.69 0.62 22.90
N GLU A 116 -15.49 1.61 23.29
CA GLU A 116 -16.68 2.07 22.58
C GLU A 116 -16.62 3.59 22.49
N TYR A 117 -16.56 4.11 21.26
CA TYR A 117 -16.41 5.53 20.97
C TYR A 117 -17.57 6.03 20.11
N GLU A 118 -18.09 7.20 20.46
CA GLU A 118 -19.19 7.84 19.74
C GLU A 118 -18.72 9.09 18.99
N ALA A 119 -19.19 9.24 17.74
CA ALA A 119 -18.93 10.43 16.92
C ALA A 119 -20.11 10.79 16.01
N GLY A 120 -20.15 12.05 15.58
CA GLY A 120 -21.10 12.50 14.55
C GLY A 120 -20.78 11.93 13.17
N ALA A 121 -19.51 11.65 12.89
CA ALA A 121 -19.05 11.09 11.62
C ALA A 121 -17.88 10.12 11.81
N VAL A 122 -17.79 9.14 10.93
CA VAL A 122 -16.66 8.21 10.88
C VAL A 122 -16.05 8.21 9.47
N ILE A 123 -14.72 8.30 9.38
CA ILE A 123 -13.95 8.13 8.17
C ILE A 123 -13.21 6.79 8.24
N LEU A 124 -13.51 5.90 7.29
CA LEU A 124 -12.79 4.64 7.14
C LEU A 124 -11.58 4.85 6.22
N ALA A 125 -10.38 4.89 6.80
CA ALA A 125 -9.10 5.03 6.12
C ALA A 125 -8.21 3.79 6.34
N THR A 126 -8.82 2.61 6.36
CA THR A 126 -8.22 1.33 6.73
C THR A 126 -7.16 0.83 5.75
N GLY A 127 -7.08 1.46 4.57
CA GLY A 127 -6.06 1.15 3.57
C GLY A 127 -6.24 -0.23 2.93
N VAL A 128 -5.13 -0.71 2.43
CA VAL A 128 -5.01 -2.03 1.80
C VAL A 128 -3.66 -2.61 2.15
N LYS A 129 -3.52 -3.93 2.05
CA LYS A 129 -2.22 -4.62 2.05
C LYS A 129 -1.90 -5.11 0.66
N HIS A 130 -0.64 -5.06 0.28
CA HIS A 130 -0.17 -5.77 -0.90
C HIS A 130 -0.34 -7.28 -0.67
N ARG A 131 -0.78 -7.96 -1.72
CA ARG A 131 -0.80 -9.43 -1.70
C ARG A 131 0.63 -9.90 -1.80
N MET A 132 1.05 -10.68 -0.80
CA MET A 132 2.35 -11.34 -0.77
C MET A 132 2.31 -12.63 -1.60
N LEU A 133 3.46 -13.12 -2.02
CA LEU A 133 3.60 -14.44 -2.63
C LEU A 133 3.40 -15.56 -1.60
N GLY A 134 3.65 -15.25 -0.32
CA GLY A 134 3.53 -16.19 0.80
C GLY A 134 4.68 -17.20 0.86
N LEU A 135 5.86 -16.79 0.42
CA LEU A 135 7.05 -17.63 0.37
C LEU A 135 7.98 -17.35 1.56
N GLU A 136 8.73 -18.37 1.96
CA GLU A 136 9.75 -18.24 3.01
C GLU A 136 10.81 -17.20 2.62
N GLY A 137 11.14 -16.29 3.54
CA GLY A 137 12.11 -15.22 3.34
C GLY A 137 11.55 -13.98 2.60
N GLU A 138 10.27 -13.96 2.25
CA GLU A 138 9.69 -12.81 1.53
C GLU A 138 9.70 -11.55 2.40
N ASP A 139 9.31 -11.66 3.67
CA ASP A 139 9.23 -10.52 4.59
C ASP A 139 10.59 -9.84 4.81
N GLU A 140 11.68 -10.61 4.88
CA GLU A 140 13.03 -10.11 5.07
C GLU A 140 13.57 -9.39 3.83
N LEU A 141 13.06 -9.73 2.64
CA LEU A 141 13.47 -9.14 1.37
C LEU A 141 12.65 -7.90 1.00
N VAL A 142 11.51 -7.63 1.67
CA VAL A 142 10.71 -6.42 1.41
C VAL A 142 11.51 -5.17 1.77
N GLY A 143 11.69 -4.28 0.79
CA GLY A 143 12.50 -3.07 0.89
C GLY A 143 13.99 -3.27 0.60
N GLU A 144 14.48 -4.51 0.58
CA GLU A 144 15.90 -4.83 0.31
C GLU A 144 16.11 -5.48 -1.08
N GLY A 145 15.09 -6.12 -1.63
CA GLY A 145 15.11 -6.75 -2.96
C GLY A 145 13.72 -6.95 -3.54
N ILE A 146 12.69 -6.92 -2.69
CA ILE A 146 11.28 -6.99 -3.10
C ILE A 146 10.62 -5.63 -2.89
N SER A 147 9.92 -5.15 -3.92
CA SER A 147 9.14 -3.90 -3.89
C SER A 147 7.71 -4.14 -4.41
N PHE A 148 6.80 -3.26 -3.99
CA PHE A 148 5.40 -3.23 -4.44
C PHE A 148 5.06 -1.94 -5.20
N CYS A 149 6.06 -1.09 -5.51
CA CYS A 149 5.84 0.22 -6.09
C CYS A 149 6.99 0.63 -7.01
N ALA A 150 6.82 0.48 -8.32
CA ALA A 150 7.83 0.89 -9.29
C ALA A 150 8.03 2.42 -9.34
N VAL A 151 7.00 3.21 -9.04
CA VAL A 151 7.09 4.68 -8.96
C VAL A 151 7.96 5.11 -7.77
N CYS A 152 7.87 4.37 -6.66
CA CYS A 152 8.61 4.67 -5.43
C CYS A 152 10.07 4.24 -5.53
N ASP A 153 10.30 3.00 -5.96
CA ASP A 153 11.57 2.32 -5.79
C ASP A 153 12.32 2.04 -7.11
N GLY A 154 11.66 2.27 -8.26
CA GLY A 154 12.23 1.93 -9.57
C GLY A 154 13.56 2.60 -9.87
N ASP A 155 13.82 3.79 -9.30
CA ASP A 155 15.08 4.52 -9.49
C ASP A 155 16.30 3.79 -8.87
N PHE A 156 16.10 3.00 -7.80
CA PHE A 156 17.17 2.20 -7.20
C PHE A 156 17.67 1.08 -8.11
N TYR A 157 16.85 0.68 -9.08
CA TYR A 157 17.14 -0.40 -10.03
C TYR A 157 17.56 0.10 -11.42
N THR A 158 17.91 1.38 -11.54
CA THR A 158 18.39 1.95 -12.81
C THR A 158 19.61 1.19 -13.32
N GLY A 159 19.52 0.70 -14.58
CA GLY A 159 20.56 -0.10 -15.22
C GLY A 159 20.66 -1.55 -14.74
N ARG A 160 19.84 -1.97 -13.80
CA ARG A 160 19.79 -3.34 -13.25
C ARG A 160 18.75 -4.19 -13.97
N ARG A 161 18.77 -5.50 -13.69
CA ARG A 161 17.77 -6.46 -14.15
C ARG A 161 16.72 -6.64 -13.06
N VAL A 162 15.44 -6.54 -13.43
CA VAL A 162 14.34 -6.73 -12.48
C VAL A 162 13.30 -7.72 -13.01
N CYS A 163 12.63 -8.40 -12.06
CA CYS A 163 11.45 -9.19 -12.33
C CYS A 163 10.20 -8.43 -11.88
N VAL A 164 9.08 -8.65 -12.58
CA VAL A 164 7.75 -8.15 -12.20
C VAL A 164 6.81 -9.33 -12.13
N ALA A 165 6.29 -9.63 -10.94
CA ALA A 165 5.30 -10.66 -10.70
C ALA A 165 3.89 -10.12 -10.93
N GLY A 166 3.14 -10.73 -11.83
CA GLY A 166 1.77 -10.37 -12.16
C GLY A 166 1.54 -10.11 -13.64
N GLY A 167 0.27 -10.03 -14.02
CA GLY A 167 -0.14 -9.87 -15.43
C GLY A 167 -1.36 -8.95 -15.63
N GLY A 168 -1.79 -8.26 -14.58
CA GLY A 168 -2.86 -7.26 -14.64
C GLY A 168 -2.37 -5.87 -15.03
N ASN A 169 -3.27 -4.89 -15.12
CA ASN A 169 -2.95 -3.51 -15.52
C ASN A 169 -1.83 -2.90 -14.65
N SER A 170 -1.87 -3.11 -13.33
CA SER A 170 -0.83 -2.58 -12.43
C SER A 170 0.55 -3.13 -12.80
N ALA A 171 0.68 -4.47 -12.96
CA ALA A 171 1.94 -5.10 -13.32
C ALA A 171 2.49 -4.60 -14.67
N LEU A 172 1.61 -4.45 -15.67
CA LEU A 172 2.00 -3.94 -17.00
C LEU A 172 2.46 -2.48 -16.93
N GLN A 173 1.76 -1.62 -16.16
CA GLN A 173 2.12 -0.22 -15.98
C GLN A 173 3.46 -0.06 -15.25
N GLU A 174 3.67 -0.83 -14.19
CA GLU A 174 4.94 -0.85 -13.46
C GLU A 174 6.09 -1.34 -14.35
N ALA A 175 5.88 -2.40 -15.11
CA ALA A 175 6.89 -2.91 -16.03
C ALA A 175 7.22 -1.91 -17.17
N ILE A 176 6.24 -1.17 -17.68
CA ILE A 176 6.47 -0.11 -18.66
C ILE A 176 7.39 0.95 -18.06
N LEU A 177 7.11 1.41 -16.83
CA LEU A 177 7.92 2.38 -16.12
C LEU A 177 9.34 1.87 -15.85
N LEU A 178 9.47 0.66 -15.35
CA LEU A 178 10.76 0.02 -15.08
C LEU A 178 11.58 -0.18 -16.36
N SER A 179 10.93 -0.49 -17.48
CA SER A 179 11.62 -0.68 -18.76
C SER A 179 12.31 0.58 -19.31
N GLU A 180 11.94 1.76 -18.80
CA GLU A 180 12.58 3.02 -19.17
C GLU A 180 13.89 3.29 -18.39
N LYS A 181 14.08 2.56 -17.29
CA LYS A 181 15.19 2.76 -16.35
C LYS A 181 16.10 1.54 -16.25
N CYS A 182 15.52 0.36 -16.23
CA CYS A 182 16.23 -0.90 -16.02
C CYS A 182 16.86 -1.44 -17.33
N SER A 183 17.94 -2.18 -17.19
CA SER A 183 18.60 -2.84 -18.36
C SER A 183 17.75 -3.97 -18.94
N GLU A 184 17.01 -4.66 -18.10
CA GLU A 184 16.10 -5.75 -18.48
C GLU A 184 14.93 -5.83 -17.48
N VAL A 185 13.72 -6.04 -18.01
CA VAL A 185 12.50 -6.31 -17.23
C VAL A 185 11.95 -7.66 -17.63
N ILE A 186 11.72 -8.53 -16.66
CA ILE A 186 11.23 -9.89 -16.87
C ILE A 186 9.87 -10.04 -16.19
N MET A 187 8.82 -10.16 -17.00
CA MET A 187 7.46 -10.41 -16.51
C MET A 187 7.27 -11.87 -16.14
N LEU A 188 6.75 -12.13 -14.95
CA LEU A 188 6.42 -13.46 -14.45
C LEU A 188 4.92 -13.54 -14.19
N GLN A 189 4.20 -14.27 -15.03
CA GLN A 189 2.75 -14.41 -14.93
C GLN A 189 2.37 -15.86 -14.66
N ASP A 190 1.53 -16.06 -13.65
CA ASP A 190 1.09 -17.38 -13.21
C ASP A 190 0.01 -18.00 -14.09
N MET A 191 -0.74 -17.20 -14.84
CA MET A 191 -1.67 -17.66 -15.87
C MET A 191 -0.97 -17.82 -17.21
N ASP A 192 -1.57 -18.57 -18.12
CA ASP A 192 -1.05 -18.77 -19.49
C ASP A 192 -1.14 -17.47 -20.36
N PHE A 193 -1.76 -16.42 -19.86
CA PHE A 193 -1.98 -15.16 -20.55
C PHE A 193 -1.93 -13.97 -19.59
N PHE A 194 -1.69 -12.77 -20.14
CA PHE A 194 -1.78 -11.52 -19.38
C PHE A 194 -3.23 -11.03 -19.31
N THR A 195 -3.69 -10.65 -18.11
CA THR A 195 -5.06 -10.23 -17.87
C THR A 195 -5.27 -8.71 -18.02
N GLY A 196 -4.19 -7.95 -18.15
CA GLY A 196 -4.24 -6.51 -18.34
C GLY A 196 -4.67 -6.12 -19.78
N GLU A 197 -4.98 -4.85 -19.97
CA GLU A 197 -5.45 -4.30 -21.23
C GLU A 197 -4.48 -4.54 -22.39
N GLN A 198 -5.00 -4.92 -23.56
CA GLN A 198 -4.18 -5.20 -24.74
C GLN A 198 -3.28 -4.02 -25.13
N LYS A 199 -3.77 -2.79 -24.99
CA LYS A 199 -2.99 -1.59 -25.27
C LYS A 199 -1.72 -1.47 -24.42
N LEU A 200 -1.79 -1.86 -23.15
CA LEU A 200 -0.62 -1.89 -22.25
C LEU A 200 0.33 -3.01 -22.64
N GLN A 201 -0.21 -4.17 -22.99
CA GLN A 201 0.60 -5.30 -23.49
C GLN A 201 1.35 -4.91 -24.77
N ASP A 202 0.69 -4.28 -25.73
CA ASP A 202 1.29 -3.83 -26.99
C ASP A 202 2.45 -2.85 -26.76
N VAL A 203 2.26 -1.88 -25.82
CA VAL A 203 3.30 -0.93 -25.45
C VAL A 203 4.49 -1.61 -24.77
N LEU A 204 4.21 -2.50 -23.82
CA LEU A 204 5.25 -3.17 -23.04
C LEU A 204 6.08 -4.11 -23.91
N PHE A 205 5.43 -5.00 -24.66
CA PHE A 205 6.12 -6.04 -25.43
C PHE A 205 6.75 -5.54 -26.75
N ALA A 206 6.52 -4.30 -27.14
CA ALA A 206 7.28 -3.62 -28.19
C ALA A 206 8.69 -3.20 -27.72
N LYS A 207 8.97 -3.19 -26.42
CA LYS A 207 10.26 -2.79 -25.86
C LYS A 207 11.27 -3.92 -25.95
N SER A 208 12.47 -3.63 -26.43
CA SER A 208 13.51 -4.65 -26.68
C SER A 208 14.15 -5.24 -25.43
N ASN A 209 14.03 -4.54 -24.28
CA ASN A 209 14.57 -4.97 -22.99
C ASN A 209 13.53 -5.66 -22.09
N VAL A 210 12.35 -6.00 -22.64
CA VAL A 210 11.30 -6.71 -21.90
C VAL A 210 11.20 -8.14 -22.36
N LYS A 211 11.18 -9.09 -21.40
CA LYS A 211 10.90 -10.50 -21.60
C LYS A 211 9.70 -10.92 -20.78
N SER A 212 9.06 -12.02 -21.14
CA SER A 212 7.93 -12.55 -20.38
C SER A 212 7.91 -14.05 -20.33
N PHE A 213 7.47 -14.58 -19.18
CA PHE A 213 7.13 -15.97 -18.96
C PHE A 213 5.70 -16.03 -18.43
N THR A 214 4.87 -16.85 -19.07
CA THR A 214 3.49 -17.11 -18.65
C THR A 214 3.36 -18.57 -18.23
N GLY A 215 2.35 -18.87 -17.40
CA GLY A 215 2.14 -20.22 -16.84
C GLY A 215 3.23 -20.61 -15.83
N VAL A 216 3.90 -19.64 -15.22
CA VAL A 216 4.97 -19.87 -14.24
C VAL A 216 4.57 -19.36 -12.85
N GLY A 217 4.84 -20.16 -11.83
CA GLY A 217 4.73 -19.73 -10.43
C GLY A 217 6.09 -19.33 -9.87
N ILE A 218 6.16 -18.29 -9.05
CA ILE A 218 7.34 -18.04 -8.22
C ILE A 218 7.24 -18.96 -7.02
N VAL A 219 8.28 -19.74 -6.76
CA VAL A 219 8.31 -20.77 -5.71
C VAL A 219 9.45 -20.58 -4.70
N GLY A 220 10.28 -19.56 -4.89
CA GLY A 220 11.36 -19.24 -3.95
C GLY A 220 12.22 -18.08 -4.42
N PHE A 221 13.17 -17.72 -3.58
CA PHE A 221 14.14 -16.67 -3.81
C PHE A 221 15.56 -17.23 -3.79
N ASP A 222 16.41 -16.70 -4.66
CA ASP A 222 17.86 -16.88 -4.61
C ASP A 222 18.42 -15.61 -3.96
N ALA A 223 18.76 -15.69 -2.68
CA ALA A 223 19.19 -14.55 -1.88
C ALA A 223 20.34 -14.94 -0.94
N VAL A 224 21.21 -13.97 -0.64
CA VAL A 224 22.28 -14.09 0.34
C VAL A 224 22.10 -13.02 1.41
N GLY A 225 21.71 -13.45 2.62
CA GLY A 225 21.22 -12.50 3.62
C GLY A 225 19.95 -11.81 3.10
N ASN A 226 19.91 -10.49 3.13
CA ASN A 226 18.79 -9.70 2.61
C ASN A 226 19.00 -9.23 1.16
N GLU A 227 20.03 -9.70 0.46
CA GLU A 227 20.30 -9.31 -0.92
C GLU A 227 19.72 -10.33 -1.90
N LEU A 228 18.78 -9.88 -2.75
CA LEU A 228 18.17 -10.70 -3.79
C LEU A 228 19.10 -10.82 -5.00
N HIS A 229 19.36 -12.06 -5.45
CA HIS A 229 20.14 -12.37 -6.65
C HIS A 229 19.30 -13.01 -7.76
N GLY A 230 18.09 -13.48 -7.42
CA GLY A 230 17.18 -14.08 -8.39
C GLY A 230 15.90 -14.61 -7.76
N VAL A 231 14.98 -15.02 -8.62
CA VAL A 231 13.74 -15.68 -8.23
C VAL A 231 13.70 -17.08 -8.81
N VAL A 232 13.24 -18.06 -8.02
CA VAL A 232 13.02 -19.43 -8.48
C VAL A 232 11.61 -19.52 -9.02
N ILE A 233 11.47 -19.86 -10.28
CA ILE A 233 10.18 -20.08 -10.94
C ILE A 233 9.96 -21.56 -11.23
N GLU A 234 8.71 -21.98 -11.24
CA GLU A 234 8.26 -23.30 -11.65
C GLU A 234 7.30 -23.18 -12.84
N ASP A 235 7.57 -23.89 -13.91
CA ASP A 235 6.62 -24.05 -15.01
C ASP A 235 5.46 -24.94 -14.54
N LYS A 236 4.25 -24.40 -14.54
CA LYS A 236 3.07 -25.08 -14.00
C LYS A 236 2.63 -26.32 -14.79
N LYS A 237 3.09 -26.48 -16.05
CA LYS A 237 2.76 -27.63 -16.89
C LYS A 237 3.75 -28.76 -16.74
N SER A 238 5.04 -28.43 -16.71
CA SER A 238 6.11 -29.44 -16.63
C SER A 238 6.57 -29.71 -15.18
N GLY A 239 6.36 -28.76 -14.25
CA GLY A 239 6.94 -28.81 -12.90
C GLY A 239 8.44 -28.50 -12.89
N GLU A 240 9.01 -28.08 -14.01
CA GLU A 240 10.43 -27.74 -14.09
C GLU A 240 10.71 -26.43 -13.38
N GLN A 241 11.68 -26.44 -12.47
CA GLN A 241 12.12 -25.26 -11.74
C GLN A 241 13.41 -24.71 -12.34
N ARG A 242 13.52 -23.37 -12.32
CA ARG A 242 14.75 -22.66 -12.70
C ARG A 242 14.84 -21.31 -11.98
N THR A 243 16.07 -20.86 -11.77
CA THR A 243 16.34 -19.51 -11.24
C THR A 243 16.40 -18.51 -12.39
N ILE A 244 15.69 -17.40 -12.23
CA ILE A 244 15.79 -16.21 -13.07
C ILE A 244 16.64 -15.18 -12.31
N PRO A 245 17.89 -14.91 -12.75
CA PRO A 245 18.72 -13.92 -12.09
C PRO A 245 18.10 -12.51 -12.20
N CYS A 246 18.02 -11.80 -11.08
CA CYS A 246 17.58 -10.41 -11.05
C CYS A 246 18.05 -9.73 -9.76
N ASP A 247 18.16 -8.41 -9.81
CA ASP A 247 18.58 -7.57 -8.69
C ASP A 247 17.37 -7.05 -7.87
N GLY A 248 16.15 -7.24 -8.40
CA GLY A 248 14.92 -6.83 -7.72
C GLY A 248 13.69 -7.53 -8.27
N LEU A 249 12.69 -7.70 -7.41
CA LEU A 249 11.38 -8.26 -7.73
C LEU A 249 10.29 -7.26 -7.37
N PHE A 250 9.51 -6.83 -8.34
CA PHE A 250 8.31 -6.02 -8.13
C PHE A 250 7.08 -6.91 -8.09
N VAL A 251 6.36 -6.92 -6.97
CA VAL A 251 5.20 -7.80 -6.76
C VAL A 251 3.91 -7.03 -6.99
N ALA A 252 3.25 -7.27 -8.13
CA ALA A 252 2.03 -6.60 -8.56
C ALA A 252 0.88 -7.59 -8.81
N ILE A 253 0.64 -8.49 -7.83
CA ILE A 253 -0.36 -9.56 -7.89
C ILE A 253 -1.70 -9.20 -7.22
N GLY A 254 -1.89 -7.92 -6.91
CA GLY A 254 -3.14 -7.38 -6.37
C GLY A 254 -3.03 -6.87 -4.94
N LEU A 255 -4.13 -6.30 -4.48
CA LEU A 255 -4.27 -5.71 -3.16
C LEU A 255 -5.35 -6.45 -2.37
N ILE A 256 -5.16 -6.56 -1.08
CA ILE A 256 -6.14 -7.11 -0.13
C ILE A 256 -6.69 -5.93 0.67
N PRO A 257 -7.98 -5.56 0.50
CA PRO A 257 -8.58 -4.51 1.31
C PRO A 257 -8.75 -4.98 2.75
N GLU A 258 -8.45 -4.12 3.71
CA GLU A 258 -8.66 -4.39 5.13
C GLU A 258 -10.03 -3.86 5.57
N ASN A 259 -11.10 -4.41 5.01
CA ASN A 259 -12.48 -3.98 5.23
C ASN A 259 -13.44 -5.14 5.55
N GLU A 260 -12.96 -6.31 5.86
CA GLU A 260 -13.77 -7.49 6.23
C GLU A 260 -14.19 -7.46 7.71
N ARG A 261 -14.77 -6.30 8.17
CA ARG A 261 -15.18 -6.12 9.57
C ARG A 261 -16.49 -5.39 9.70
#